data_70f2177c284af46a3bafcbce6c8632cf
#
_entry.id   70f2177c284af46a3bafcbce6c8632cf
#
_cell.length_a   1.000
_cell.length_b   1.000
_cell.length_c   1.000
_cell.angle_alpha   90.00
_cell.angle_beta   90.00
_cell.angle_gamma   90.00
#
_symmetry.space_group_name_H-M   'P 1'
#
loop_
_entity.id
_entity.type
_entity.pdbx_description
1 polymer ?
#
loop_
_entity_poly.entity_id
_entity_poly.type
_entity_poly.pdbx_seq_one_letter_code
_entity_poly.pdbx_strand_id
1 'polypeptide(L)'
;MNGKELKLPESSTLEDAIKVSNAPYKKGTAIGILIEKEDLKSQASVEYLVKTSKGEFKIELLDEFSSSSKKWHSIFNEFTDVPVRWISKDALAFGPFSTDMEPVRSSTDMDRFTLLFGAGGGDAANTHIIISKTKHASEYGAPEDGVFARLISGKHVLRDLVKGDRILSVEPVIEWEKAGEHISTTDLSIKLTAGSRIFTYVEIEIDPLSPEGAEFLFSVIKDGTFHIDFVSSSFISDHRFQSELVAYENFEPRSTGSVFVRTVGYGAGKLYISTDDRPSSIMHSVIGHVVKGIELARMVESGQKVMVESIPDPIMLLGKTNADAEDEMKSLDIEFIREGYTADDAFIVQQVPATTIGILQEKRVTVQGVDPEMLVTIELYDDLAPKTLAFFRHAVGLQYHPVGVLPIMMTYENTYIFKAEKPAESYKEIFPENTPKMTIAGEIGVTNQAAKRAGMIGVKTIDDDLFGPAGERFSNTNIIGKILEIEKLKHFKDGDIIYILESSKEE
;
A
#
# COMPACT_ATOMS: atom_id res chain seq x y z
N MET A 1 19.37 -5.08 10.60
CA MET A 1 18.52 -4.00 10.11
C MET A 1 17.86 -4.46 8.83
N ASN A 2 16.55 -4.43 8.74
CA ASN A 2 15.75 -4.90 7.60
C ASN A 2 16.18 -6.28 7.08
N GLY A 3 16.40 -7.23 8.00
CA GLY A 3 16.86 -8.59 7.71
C GLY A 3 18.37 -8.76 7.45
N LYS A 4 19.15 -7.68 7.39
CA LYS A 4 20.61 -7.75 7.24
C LYS A 4 21.31 -7.62 8.60
N GLU A 5 22.31 -8.46 8.87
CA GLU A 5 23.15 -8.35 10.07
C GLU A 5 24.12 -7.17 9.93
N LEU A 6 24.22 -6.35 10.97
CA LEU A 6 25.16 -5.23 11.08
C LEU A 6 26.08 -5.41 12.27
N LYS A 7 27.36 -5.15 12.06
CA LYS A 7 28.35 -5.06 13.14
C LYS A 7 28.63 -3.59 13.44
N LEU A 8 28.16 -3.15 14.58
CA LEU A 8 28.30 -1.76 15.04
C LEU A 8 29.17 -1.72 16.31
N PRO A 9 29.88 -0.61 16.57
CA PRO A 9 30.53 -0.38 17.85
C PRO A 9 29.54 -0.39 19.03
N GLU A 10 30.00 -0.74 20.23
CA GLU A 10 29.19 -0.56 21.45
C GLU A 10 28.79 0.91 21.60
N SER A 11 27.54 1.14 22.01
CA SER A 11 26.92 2.47 22.14
C SER A 11 26.55 3.20 20.84
N SER A 12 26.54 2.54 19.68
CA SER A 12 26.04 3.12 18.42
C SER A 12 24.56 3.50 18.55
N THR A 13 24.20 4.59 17.90
CA THR A 13 22.83 5.08 17.84
C THR A 13 22.07 4.48 16.64
N LEU A 14 20.76 4.69 16.61
CA LEU A 14 19.91 4.33 15.47
C LEU A 14 20.37 5.08 14.21
N GLU A 15 20.78 6.34 14.34
CA GLU A 15 21.33 7.15 13.24
C GLU A 15 22.59 6.51 12.64
N ASP A 16 23.50 6.03 13.50
CA ASP A 16 24.73 5.35 13.07
C ASP A 16 24.38 4.06 12.28
N ALA A 17 23.40 3.30 12.75
CA ALA A 17 22.96 2.08 12.09
C ALA A 17 22.40 2.36 10.69
N ILE A 18 21.57 3.39 10.54
CA ILE A 18 21.02 3.80 9.24
C ILE A 18 22.13 4.21 8.28
N LYS A 19 23.07 5.05 8.73
CA LYS A 19 24.20 5.53 7.92
C LYS A 19 25.09 4.37 7.45
N VAL A 20 25.44 3.46 8.36
CA VAL A 20 26.31 2.31 8.03
C VAL A 20 25.63 1.31 7.11
N SER A 21 24.34 1.07 7.30
CA SER A 21 23.58 0.10 6.48
C SER A 21 23.12 0.65 5.12
N ASN A 22 23.13 1.97 4.95
CA ASN A 22 22.45 2.65 3.84
C ASN A 22 21.01 2.17 3.66
N ALA A 23 20.31 1.94 4.80
CA ALA A 23 18.93 1.46 4.79
C ALA A 23 17.97 2.53 4.29
N PRO A 24 16.94 2.18 3.53
CA PRO A 24 15.88 3.11 3.17
C PRO A 24 15.29 3.74 4.43
N TYR A 25 15.30 5.07 4.47
CA TYR A 25 14.74 5.85 5.59
C TYR A 25 14.38 7.26 5.12
N LYS A 26 13.22 7.73 5.52
CA LYS A 26 12.77 9.10 5.32
C LYS A 26 12.66 9.82 6.66
N LYS A 27 13.21 11.03 6.74
CA LYS A 27 13.18 11.85 7.97
C LYS A 27 11.75 12.05 8.48
N GLY A 28 11.53 11.77 9.76
CA GLY A 28 10.22 11.91 10.41
C GLY A 28 9.32 10.68 10.30
N THR A 29 9.75 9.60 9.63
CA THR A 29 9.06 8.32 9.67
C THR A 29 9.45 7.49 10.89
N ALA A 30 8.53 6.67 11.37
CA ALA A 30 8.75 5.78 12.48
C ALA A 30 9.66 4.61 12.08
N ILE A 31 10.50 4.21 13.02
CA ILE A 31 11.38 3.05 12.93
C ILE A 31 10.99 2.08 14.03
N GLY A 32 10.81 0.82 13.69
CA GLY A 32 10.54 -0.24 14.63
C GLY A 32 11.83 -0.85 15.15
N ILE A 33 11.95 -0.97 16.47
CA ILE A 33 13.06 -1.65 17.16
C ILE A 33 12.44 -2.78 17.98
N LEU A 34 12.84 -4.01 17.70
CA LEU A 34 12.49 -5.18 18.48
C LEU A 34 13.72 -5.66 19.23
N ILE A 35 13.62 -5.70 20.57
CA ILE A 35 14.66 -6.21 21.46
C ILE A 35 14.25 -7.62 21.88
N GLU A 36 14.91 -8.64 21.34
CA GLU A 36 14.66 -10.03 21.75
C GLU A 36 15.22 -10.26 23.16
N LYS A 37 14.39 -10.72 24.10
CA LYS A 37 14.85 -11.19 25.40
C LYS A 37 15.52 -12.55 25.24
N GLU A 38 16.73 -12.73 25.74
CA GLU A 38 17.49 -13.99 25.65
C GLU A 38 16.73 -15.21 26.19
N ASP A 39 15.82 -15.01 27.15
CA ASP A 39 15.02 -16.07 27.76
C ASP A 39 13.95 -16.67 26.82
N LEU A 40 13.64 -16.03 25.69
CA LEU A 40 12.63 -16.49 24.74
C LEU A 40 13.16 -17.44 23.66
N LYS A 41 14.48 -17.55 23.48
CA LYS A 41 15.07 -18.56 22.59
C LYS A 41 14.81 -20.00 23.02
N SER A 42 14.35 -20.22 24.25
CA SER A 42 14.03 -21.53 24.82
C SER A 42 12.54 -21.88 24.82
N GLN A 43 11.61 -20.96 24.55
CA GLN A 43 10.19 -21.27 24.42
C GLN A 43 9.90 -21.67 22.97
N ALA A 44 9.52 -22.92 22.79
CA ALA A 44 9.08 -23.44 21.49
C ALA A 44 7.85 -22.66 21.02
N SER A 45 7.86 -22.18 19.77
CA SER A 45 6.69 -21.54 19.17
C SER A 45 5.53 -22.51 19.11
N VAL A 46 4.34 -22.08 19.47
CA VAL A 46 3.09 -22.88 19.38
C VAL A 46 2.48 -22.77 17.98
N GLU A 47 2.74 -21.68 17.27
CA GLU A 47 2.22 -21.43 15.93
C GLU A 47 3.32 -21.45 14.86
N TYR A 48 2.96 -21.94 13.67
CA TYR A 48 3.84 -22.00 12.50
C TYR A 48 3.13 -21.53 11.24
N LEU A 49 3.83 -20.72 10.42
CA LEU A 49 3.43 -20.35 9.08
C LEU A 49 4.01 -21.35 8.08
N VAL A 50 3.16 -22.00 7.32
CA VAL A 50 3.53 -22.94 6.25
C VAL A 50 3.28 -22.28 4.91
N LYS A 51 4.36 -21.98 4.15
CA LYS A 51 4.31 -21.41 2.80
C LYS A 51 4.31 -22.54 1.78
N THR A 52 3.39 -22.48 0.84
CA THR A 52 3.25 -23.49 -0.23
C THR A 52 3.25 -22.84 -1.61
N SER A 53 3.35 -23.64 -2.67
CA SER A 53 3.21 -23.19 -4.06
C SER A 53 1.83 -22.59 -4.42
N LYS A 54 0.84 -22.67 -3.51
CA LYS A 54 -0.54 -22.17 -3.71
C LYS A 54 -1.00 -21.15 -2.67
N GLY A 55 -0.07 -20.66 -1.85
CA GLY A 55 -0.36 -19.72 -0.78
C GLY A 55 0.07 -20.24 0.59
N GLU A 56 -0.33 -19.54 1.64
CA GLU A 56 0.15 -19.74 2.99
C GLU A 56 -1.00 -20.17 3.93
N PHE A 57 -0.66 -20.99 4.92
CA PHE A 57 -1.57 -21.31 6.01
C PHE A 57 -0.83 -21.37 7.34
N LYS A 58 -1.53 -21.09 8.44
CA LYS A 58 -0.97 -21.20 9.79
C LYS A 58 -1.52 -22.43 10.51
N ILE A 59 -0.65 -23.07 11.26
CA ILE A 59 -0.99 -24.16 12.17
C ILE A 59 -0.65 -23.78 13.60
N GLU A 60 -1.41 -24.33 14.55
CA GLU A 60 -1.19 -24.21 15.98
C GLU A 60 -1.01 -25.61 16.57
N LEU A 61 0.02 -25.82 17.38
CA LEU A 61 0.22 -27.07 18.12
C LEU A 61 -0.81 -27.17 19.24
N LEU A 62 -1.43 -28.33 19.41
CA LEU A 62 -2.49 -28.55 20.42
C LEU A 62 -1.92 -28.82 21.80
N ASP A 63 -0.79 -29.52 21.88
CA ASP A 63 -0.03 -29.77 23.08
C ASP A 63 1.45 -29.75 22.74
N GLU A 64 2.15 -28.70 23.19
CA GLU A 64 3.58 -28.49 22.92
C GLU A 64 4.49 -29.57 23.55
N PHE A 65 4.00 -30.29 24.55
CA PHE A 65 4.75 -31.35 25.26
C PHE A 65 4.54 -32.73 24.67
N SER A 66 3.62 -32.92 23.74
CA SER A 66 3.41 -34.18 23.05
C SER A 66 4.64 -34.66 22.27
N SER A 67 4.76 -35.97 22.02
CA SER A 67 5.89 -36.50 21.25
C SER A 67 5.89 -36.03 19.82
N SER A 68 4.73 -35.90 19.19
CA SER A 68 4.57 -35.36 17.85
C SER A 68 4.92 -33.89 17.76
N SER A 69 4.53 -33.06 18.73
CA SER A 69 4.91 -31.63 18.79
C SER A 69 6.42 -31.45 19.00
N LYS A 70 7.04 -32.22 19.89
CA LYS A 70 8.51 -32.22 20.05
C LYS A 70 9.22 -32.65 18.76
N LYS A 71 8.67 -33.63 18.06
CA LYS A 71 9.21 -34.04 16.76
C LYS A 71 9.05 -32.93 15.74
N TRP A 72 7.90 -32.28 15.65
CA TRP A 72 7.67 -31.12 14.80
C TRP A 72 8.73 -30.03 15.06
N HIS A 73 8.96 -29.65 16.30
CA HIS A 73 9.99 -28.66 16.68
C HIS A 73 11.41 -29.03 16.22
N SER A 74 11.71 -30.31 16.12
CA SER A 74 13.05 -30.75 15.71
C SER A 74 13.25 -30.76 14.19
N ILE A 75 12.16 -30.85 13.38
CA ILE A 75 12.28 -31.09 11.94
C ILE A 75 11.53 -30.08 11.05
N PHE A 76 10.80 -29.10 11.61
CA PHE A 76 9.96 -28.20 10.80
C PHE A 76 10.75 -27.42 9.73
N ASN A 77 12.01 -27.09 10.00
CA ASN A 77 12.90 -26.39 9.07
C ASN A 77 13.41 -27.29 7.91
N GLU A 78 13.22 -28.60 8.01
CA GLU A 78 13.59 -29.56 6.96
C GLU A 78 12.49 -29.73 5.91
N PHE A 79 11.30 -29.15 6.12
CA PHE A 79 10.16 -29.29 5.21
C PHE A 79 10.21 -28.39 3.97
N THR A 80 11.38 -27.98 3.54
CA THR A 80 11.55 -27.29 2.26
C THR A 80 11.44 -28.29 1.11
N ASP A 81 10.63 -27.93 0.08
CA ASP A 81 10.45 -28.72 -1.14
C ASP A 81 9.71 -30.06 -0.96
N VAL A 82 9.01 -30.27 0.17
CA VAL A 82 8.22 -31.48 0.43
C VAL A 82 6.92 -31.47 -0.38
N PRO A 83 6.70 -32.45 -1.29
CA PRO A 83 5.56 -32.43 -2.19
C PRO A 83 4.26 -32.92 -1.53
N VAL A 84 3.12 -32.45 -2.08
CA VAL A 84 1.83 -33.11 -1.89
C VAL A 84 1.87 -34.49 -2.55
N ARG A 85 1.90 -35.54 -1.75
CA ARG A 85 2.02 -36.93 -2.23
C ARG A 85 0.70 -37.49 -2.74
N TRP A 86 -0.36 -37.27 -1.97
CA TRP A 86 -1.70 -37.69 -2.32
C TRP A 86 -2.77 -36.74 -1.74
N ILE A 87 -3.93 -36.78 -2.38
CA ILE A 87 -5.12 -36.02 -1.99
C ILE A 87 -6.32 -36.97 -2.10
N SER A 88 -7.15 -36.99 -1.07
CA SER A 88 -8.44 -37.65 -1.07
C SER A 88 -9.56 -36.63 -0.84
N LYS A 89 -10.81 -37.12 -0.76
CA LYS A 89 -11.96 -36.32 -0.33
C LYS A 89 -11.76 -35.82 1.11
N ASP A 90 -11.19 -36.66 1.99
CA ASP A 90 -11.19 -36.45 3.44
C ASP A 90 -9.86 -35.82 3.95
N ALA A 91 -8.74 -36.04 3.25
CA ALA A 91 -7.43 -35.57 3.68
C ALA A 91 -6.48 -35.31 2.51
N LEU A 92 -5.37 -34.63 2.81
CA LEU A 92 -4.20 -34.51 1.94
C LEU A 92 -2.93 -34.81 2.73
N ALA A 93 -1.86 -35.22 2.04
CA ALA A 93 -0.60 -35.58 2.68
C ALA A 93 0.59 -34.96 1.96
N PHE A 94 1.46 -34.33 2.73
CA PHE A 94 2.80 -33.89 2.31
C PHE A 94 3.84 -34.93 2.72
N GLY A 95 4.73 -35.30 1.83
CA GLY A 95 5.78 -36.27 2.10
C GLY A 95 6.19 -37.05 0.85
N PRO A 96 6.94 -38.20 1.01
CA PRO A 96 7.37 -38.77 2.28
C PRO A 96 8.63 -38.11 2.83
N PHE A 97 8.86 -38.28 4.14
CA PHE A 97 10.13 -38.00 4.83
C PHE A 97 10.37 -39.04 5.93
N SER A 98 11.61 -39.13 6.41
CA SER A 98 11.95 -40.14 7.44
C SER A 98 11.82 -39.56 8.84
N THR A 99 11.25 -40.34 9.76
CA THR A 99 11.19 -40.04 11.20
C THR A 99 11.61 -41.25 12.04
N ASP A 100 11.80 -41.04 13.33
CA ASP A 100 12.02 -42.05 14.34
C ASP A 100 10.74 -42.40 15.16
N MET A 101 9.59 -41.87 14.71
CA MET A 101 8.32 -42.06 15.41
C MET A 101 7.76 -43.50 15.17
N GLU A 102 7.31 -44.12 16.24
CA GLU A 102 6.72 -45.46 16.15
C GLU A 102 5.25 -45.37 15.67
N PRO A 103 4.91 -45.92 14.49
CA PRO A 103 3.54 -45.93 13.99
C PRO A 103 2.68 -46.93 14.70
N VAL A 104 1.49 -46.50 15.15
CA VAL A 104 0.51 -47.39 15.79
C VAL A 104 -0.57 -47.78 14.77
N ARG A 105 -0.89 -49.06 14.70
CA ARG A 105 -1.97 -49.58 13.86
C ARG A 105 -3.33 -49.46 14.57
N SER A 106 -3.81 -48.25 14.66
CA SER A 106 -5.13 -47.93 15.20
C SER A 106 -5.81 -46.84 14.37
N SER A 107 -7.14 -46.83 14.39
CA SER A 107 -7.89 -45.75 13.78
C SER A 107 -7.74 -44.50 14.63
N THR A 108 -7.36 -43.38 13.99
CA THR A 108 -7.28 -42.05 14.62
C THR A 108 -8.46 -41.19 14.16
N ASP A 109 -9.19 -40.62 15.12
CA ASP A 109 -10.24 -39.64 14.86
C ASP A 109 -9.61 -38.27 14.52
N MET A 110 -10.00 -37.77 13.38
CA MET A 110 -9.56 -36.43 12.91
C MET A 110 -10.74 -35.50 12.79
N ASP A 111 -10.69 -34.40 13.50
CA ASP A 111 -11.59 -33.27 13.24
C ASP A 111 -11.13 -32.50 12.00
N ARG A 112 -12.03 -31.70 11.45
CA ARG A 112 -11.71 -30.90 10.24
C ARG A 112 -10.57 -29.95 10.52
N PHE A 113 -9.58 -29.91 9.61
CA PHE A 113 -8.40 -29.04 9.67
C PHE A 113 -7.40 -29.38 10.78
N THR A 114 -7.36 -30.61 11.22
CA THR A 114 -6.32 -31.12 12.12
C THR A 114 -5.19 -31.79 11.36
N LEU A 115 -4.01 -31.89 12.01
CA LEU A 115 -2.79 -32.45 11.46
C LEU A 115 -2.30 -33.60 12.33
N LEU A 116 -1.79 -34.63 11.66
CA LEU A 116 -1.06 -35.74 12.30
C LEU A 116 0.13 -36.19 11.44
N PHE A 117 1.11 -36.83 12.06
CA PHE A 117 2.08 -37.64 11.33
C PHE A 117 1.48 -38.99 11.01
N GLY A 118 1.61 -39.44 9.76
CA GLY A 118 1.14 -40.75 9.35
C GLY A 118 2.21 -41.50 8.59
N ALA A 119 2.49 -42.75 9.03
CA ALA A 119 3.51 -43.59 8.43
C ALA A 119 2.90 -44.57 7.44
N GLY A 120 3.14 -44.41 6.15
CA GLY A 120 2.65 -45.26 5.08
C GLY A 120 3.13 -46.70 5.24
N GLY A 121 2.19 -47.66 5.35
CA GLY A 121 2.50 -49.10 5.56
C GLY A 121 3.09 -49.42 6.92
N GLY A 122 3.06 -48.52 7.89
CA GLY A 122 3.65 -48.70 9.21
C GLY A 122 5.18 -48.56 9.22
N ASP A 123 5.75 -47.90 8.23
CA ASP A 123 7.19 -47.64 8.09
C ASP A 123 7.52 -46.15 8.38
N ALA A 124 8.26 -45.91 9.45
CA ALA A 124 8.68 -44.55 9.88
C ALA A 124 9.55 -43.81 8.85
N ALA A 125 10.24 -44.55 7.97
CA ALA A 125 10.97 -43.95 6.85
C ALA A 125 10.04 -43.38 5.77
N ASN A 126 8.75 -43.66 5.81
CA ASN A 126 7.73 -43.20 4.88
C ASN A 126 6.63 -42.42 5.60
N THR A 127 7.05 -41.47 6.44
CA THR A 127 6.17 -40.55 7.18
C THR A 127 5.65 -39.42 6.31
N HIS A 128 4.45 -38.96 6.59
CA HIS A 128 3.78 -37.85 5.93
C HIS A 128 3.15 -36.93 6.97
N ILE A 129 3.06 -35.62 6.66
CA ILE A 129 2.14 -34.72 7.35
C ILE A 129 0.78 -34.86 6.69
N ILE A 130 -0.21 -35.33 7.43
CA ILE A 130 -1.59 -35.54 6.94
C ILE A 130 -2.47 -34.45 7.52
N ILE A 131 -3.16 -33.70 6.63
CA ILE A 131 -4.09 -32.64 6.98
C ILE A 131 -5.51 -33.07 6.63
N SER A 132 -6.40 -33.09 7.62
CA SER A 132 -7.80 -33.42 7.45
C SER A 132 -8.58 -32.29 6.76
N LYS A 133 -9.37 -32.62 5.75
CA LYS A 133 -10.29 -31.71 5.03
C LYS A 133 -11.73 -31.83 5.56
N THR A 134 -12.07 -32.98 6.10
CA THR A 134 -13.39 -33.29 6.68
C THR A 134 -13.20 -34.07 7.98
N LYS A 135 -14.23 -34.08 8.84
CA LYS A 135 -14.22 -34.97 10.01
C LYS A 135 -14.32 -36.42 9.54
N HIS A 136 -13.37 -37.27 9.96
CA HIS A 136 -13.30 -38.68 9.62
C HIS A 136 -12.41 -39.46 10.60
N ALA A 137 -12.49 -40.77 10.56
CA ALA A 137 -11.58 -41.65 11.25
C ALA A 137 -10.87 -42.54 10.24
N SER A 138 -9.56 -42.75 10.39
CA SER A 138 -8.79 -43.61 9.50
C SER A 138 -7.52 -44.13 10.17
N GLU A 139 -7.03 -45.29 9.70
CA GLU A 139 -5.73 -45.84 10.09
C GLU A 139 -4.63 -45.24 9.19
N TYR A 140 -3.95 -44.21 9.67
CA TYR A 140 -2.86 -43.57 8.96
C TYR A 140 -1.47 -44.04 9.43
N GLY A 141 -1.40 -44.92 10.41
CA GLY A 141 -0.15 -45.26 11.10
C GLY A 141 0.38 -44.07 11.88
N ALA A 142 -0.51 -43.34 12.57
CA ALA A 142 -0.14 -42.25 13.43
C ALA A 142 0.59 -42.73 14.69
N PRO A 143 1.44 -41.89 15.32
CA PRO A 143 1.95 -42.16 16.67
C PRO A 143 0.84 -42.23 17.71
N GLU A 144 1.14 -42.71 18.92
CA GLU A 144 0.16 -42.87 19.99
C GLU A 144 -0.57 -41.57 20.38
N ASP A 145 0.10 -40.44 20.31
CA ASP A 145 -0.48 -39.11 20.57
C ASP A 145 -1.33 -38.56 19.43
N GLY A 146 -1.31 -39.18 18.25
CA GLY A 146 -2.24 -38.94 17.15
C GLY A 146 -2.17 -37.52 16.56
N VAL A 147 -3.26 -36.75 16.71
CA VAL A 147 -3.36 -35.37 16.21
C VAL A 147 -2.54 -34.43 17.08
N PHE A 148 -1.59 -33.70 16.48
CA PHE A 148 -0.70 -32.81 17.21
C PHE A 148 -0.93 -31.30 16.94
N ALA A 149 -1.58 -30.95 15.82
CA ALA A 149 -1.80 -29.57 15.42
C ALA A 149 -3.14 -29.35 14.74
N ARG A 150 -3.56 -28.08 14.65
CA ARG A 150 -4.71 -27.67 13.87
C ARG A 150 -4.38 -26.47 12.97
N LEU A 151 -5.08 -26.36 11.86
CA LEU A 151 -5.00 -25.21 10.96
C LEU A 151 -5.86 -24.08 11.54
N ILE A 152 -5.25 -22.93 11.80
CA ILE A 152 -5.94 -21.76 12.35
C ILE A 152 -6.26 -20.72 11.29
N SER A 153 -5.44 -20.59 10.22
CA SER A 153 -5.72 -19.70 9.09
C SER A 153 -5.32 -20.31 7.74
N GLY A 154 -5.67 -19.65 6.62
CA GLY A 154 -5.30 -20.11 5.27
C GLY A 154 -6.05 -21.37 4.80
N LYS A 155 -7.23 -21.69 5.36
CA LYS A 155 -8.01 -22.91 5.07
C LYS A 155 -8.40 -23.08 3.60
N HIS A 156 -8.45 -22.00 2.83
CA HIS A 156 -8.74 -22.01 1.40
C HIS A 156 -7.60 -22.66 0.61
N VAL A 157 -6.34 -22.49 1.02
CA VAL A 157 -5.16 -23.05 0.34
C VAL A 157 -5.27 -24.57 0.19
N LEU A 158 -5.87 -25.29 1.19
CA LEU A 158 -6.06 -26.73 1.11
C LEU A 158 -6.97 -27.18 -0.04
N ARG A 159 -7.82 -26.31 -0.58
CA ARG A 159 -8.68 -26.61 -1.74
C ARG A 159 -7.94 -26.47 -3.06
N ASP A 160 -6.96 -25.57 -3.09
CA ASP A 160 -6.24 -25.18 -4.30
C ASP A 160 -4.99 -26.03 -4.51
N LEU A 161 -4.52 -26.72 -3.45
CA LEU A 161 -3.41 -27.66 -3.52
C LEU A 161 -3.77 -28.88 -4.38
N VAL A 162 -2.86 -29.24 -5.29
CA VAL A 162 -2.93 -30.43 -6.13
C VAL A 162 -1.70 -31.32 -5.93
N LYS A 163 -1.77 -32.58 -6.39
CA LYS A 163 -0.65 -33.50 -6.30
C LYS A 163 0.58 -32.93 -7.03
N GLY A 164 1.71 -32.85 -6.33
CA GLY A 164 2.96 -32.31 -6.81
C GLY A 164 3.23 -30.87 -6.37
N ASP A 165 2.24 -30.11 -5.88
CA ASP A 165 2.49 -28.87 -5.15
C ASP A 165 3.39 -29.11 -3.94
N ARG A 166 4.06 -28.08 -3.44
CA ARG A 166 5.14 -28.27 -2.44
C ARG A 166 5.02 -27.29 -1.29
N ILE A 167 5.53 -27.70 -0.13
CA ILE A 167 5.89 -26.77 0.95
C ILE A 167 7.17 -26.06 0.54
N LEU A 168 7.17 -24.73 0.57
CA LEU A 168 8.32 -23.87 0.25
C LEU A 168 9.15 -23.55 1.50
N SER A 169 8.48 -23.23 2.61
CA SER A 169 9.09 -23.02 3.92
C SER A 169 8.10 -23.28 5.06
N VAL A 170 8.64 -23.55 6.25
CA VAL A 170 7.88 -23.55 7.49
C VAL A 170 8.62 -22.63 8.47
N GLU A 171 7.95 -21.63 8.99
CA GLU A 171 8.53 -20.61 9.87
C GLU A 171 7.75 -20.54 11.18
N PRO A 172 8.40 -20.50 12.35
CA PRO A 172 7.70 -20.29 13.61
C PRO A 172 7.08 -18.89 13.63
N VAL A 173 5.82 -18.80 14.02
CA VAL A 173 5.15 -17.53 14.26
C VAL A 173 5.50 -17.09 15.67
N ILE A 174 6.24 -16.01 15.78
CA ILE A 174 6.57 -15.41 17.08
C ILE A 174 5.35 -14.60 17.51
N GLU A 175 4.70 -14.97 18.63
CA GLU A 175 3.67 -14.12 19.24
C GLU A 175 4.30 -12.81 19.70
N TRP A 176 3.97 -11.72 19.03
CA TRP A 176 4.55 -10.41 19.28
C TRP A 176 4.32 -9.90 20.70
N GLU A 177 3.21 -10.29 21.32
CA GLU A 177 2.90 -9.96 22.73
C GLU A 177 3.86 -10.61 23.75
N LYS A 178 4.54 -11.70 23.35
CA LYS A 178 5.51 -12.41 24.20
C LYS A 178 6.98 -12.16 23.83
N ALA A 179 7.25 -11.60 22.64
CA ALA A 179 8.56 -11.63 22.00
C ALA A 179 9.52 -10.49 22.38
N GLY A 180 9.36 -9.80 23.49
CA GLY A 180 10.32 -8.77 23.89
C GLY A 180 9.74 -7.36 23.93
N GLU A 181 10.57 -6.40 24.30
CA GLU A 181 10.21 -4.98 24.23
C GLU A 181 10.31 -4.52 22.77
N HIS A 182 9.20 -3.98 22.25
CA HIS A 182 9.19 -3.34 20.95
C HIS A 182 8.97 -1.84 21.13
N ILE A 183 9.65 -1.06 20.32
CA ILE A 183 9.57 0.41 20.34
C ILE A 183 9.36 0.88 18.91
N SER A 184 8.36 1.76 18.71
CA SER A 184 8.21 2.54 17.50
C SER A 184 8.63 3.98 17.78
N THR A 185 9.61 4.49 17.06
CA THR A 185 10.22 5.79 17.36
C THR A 185 10.62 6.57 16.12
N THR A 186 10.62 7.88 16.24
CA THR A 186 11.24 8.82 15.28
C THR A 186 12.55 9.41 15.80
N ASP A 187 12.95 9.06 17.03
CA ASP A 187 14.17 9.55 17.66
C ASP A 187 15.38 8.70 17.24
N LEU A 188 16.24 9.28 16.41
CA LEU A 188 17.44 8.65 15.90
C LEU A 188 18.60 8.58 16.93
N SER A 189 18.49 9.28 18.05
CA SER A 189 19.52 9.30 19.11
C SER A 189 19.48 8.08 20.03
N ILE A 190 18.48 7.21 19.89
CA ILE A 190 18.34 6.00 20.70
C ILE A 190 19.56 5.10 20.52
N LYS A 191 20.15 4.69 21.67
CA LYS A 191 21.25 3.73 21.72
C LYS A 191 20.73 2.32 21.45
N LEU A 192 21.42 1.60 20.58
CA LEU A 192 21.07 0.25 20.21
C LEU A 192 21.65 -0.77 21.18
N THR A 193 20.88 -1.80 21.46
CA THR A 193 21.31 -2.98 22.23
C THR A 193 21.71 -4.10 21.26
N ALA A 194 22.72 -4.88 21.60
CA ALA A 194 23.12 -6.05 20.81
C ALA A 194 21.93 -7.02 20.66
N GLY A 195 21.73 -7.56 19.45
CA GLY A 195 20.60 -8.44 19.14
C GLY A 195 19.29 -7.72 18.76
N SER A 196 19.26 -6.37 18.76
CA SER A 196 18.09 -5.62 18.31
C SER A 196 17.83 -5.84 16.81
N ARG A 197 16.56 -6.09 16.46
CA ARG A 197 16.07 -6.10 15.07
C ARG A 197 15.43 -4.74 14.76
N ILE A 198 15.84 -4.12 13.65
CA ILE A 198 15.45 -2.76 13.28
C ILE A 198 14.77 -2.78 11.92
N PHE A 199 13.63 -2.10 11.81
CA PHE A 199 12.78 -2.02 10.62
C PHE A 199 12.53 -0.54 10.30
N THR A 200 12.93 -0.09 9.10
CA THR A 200 12.88 1.34 8.72
C THR A 200 11.84 1.66 7.66
N TYR A 201 11.34 0.67 6.93
CA TYR A 201 10.37 0.85 5.85
C TYR A 201 9.49 -0.38 5.65
N VAL A 202 8.42 -0.17 4.90
CA VAL A 202 7.51 -1.22 4.41
C VAL A 202 7.65 -1.29 2.89
N GLU A 203 7.85 -2.49 2.33
CA GLU A 203 7.89 -2.73 0.89
C GLU A 203 6.61 -3.46 0.47
N ILE A 204 5.90 -2.89 -0.50
CA ILE A 204 4.60 -3.39 -0.98
C ILE A 204 4.78 -3.90 -2.41
N GLU A 205 4.53 -5.18 -2.63
CA GLU A 205 4.38 -5.75 -3.97
C GLU A 205 2.94 -5.58 -4.45
N ILE A 206 2.77 -4.95 -5.61
CA ILE A 206 1.46 -4.64 -6.18
C ILE A 206 0.89 -5.87 -6.89
N ASP A 207 -0.40 -6.12 -6.69
CA ASP A 207 -1.12 -7.18 -7.39
C ASP A 207 -1.48 -6.71 -8.82
N PRO A 208 -1.06 -7.44 -9.87
CA PRO A 208 -1.40 -7.10 -11.26
C PRO A 208 -2.91 -7.09 -11.57
N LEU A 209 -3.74 -7.65 -10.70
CA LEU A 209 -5.20 -7.64 -10.83
C LEU A 209 -5.85 -6.34 -10.33
N SER A 210 -5.06 -5.40 -9.79
CA SER A 210 -5.56 -4.15 -9.20
C SER A 210 -4.88 -2.92 -9.79
N PRO A 211 -4.89 -2.69 -11.09
CA PRO A 211 -4.21 -1.57 -11.73
C PRO A 211 -4.71 -0.19 -11.26
N GLU A 212 -6.02 0.02 -11.12
CA GLU A 212 -6.59 1.28 -10.64
C GLU A 212 -6.34 1.47 -9.13
N GLY A 213 -6.42 0.37 -8.36
CA GLY A 213 -6.08 0.37 -6.95
C GLY A 213 -4.61 0.70 -6.69
N ALA A 214 -3.71 0.26 -7.58
CA ALA A 214 -2.29 0.61 -7.55
C ALA A 214 -2.07 2.12 -7.74
N GLU A 215 -2.68 2.73 -8.77
CA GLU A 215 -2.57 4.19 -8.99
C GLU A 215 -3.14 4.99 -7.82
N PHE A 216 -4.24 4.51 -7.23
CA PHE A 216 -4.77 5.13 -6.02
C PHE A 216 -3.76 5.05 -4.86
N LEU A 217 -3.16 3.89 -4.60
CA LEU A 217 -2.12 3.74 -3.59
C LEU A 217 -0.95 4.68 -3.87
N PHE A 218 -0.43 4.71 -5.10
CA PHE A 218 0.68 5.59 -5.49
C PHE A 218 0.36 7.07 -5.26
N SER A 219 -0.87 7.49 -5.52
CA SER A 219 -1.32 8.87 -5.26
C SER A 219 -1.31 9.21 -3.76
N VAL A 220 -1.69 8.25 -2.90
CA VAL A 220 -1.68 8.43 -1.45
C VAL A 220 -0.24 8.46 -0.91
N ILE A 221 0.61 7.55 -1.36
CA ILE A 221 2.00 7.44 -0.90
C ILE A 221 3.00 8.25 -1.74
N LYS A 222 2.55 9.21 -2.54
CA LYS A 222 3.42 10.00 -3.43
C LYS A 222 4.59 10.70 -2.74
N ASP A 223 4.45 10.96 -1.44
CA ASP A 223 5.50 11.48 -0.58
C ASP A 223 6.39 10.37 0.03
N GLY A 224 6.28 9.11 -0.41
CA GLY A 224 7.01 7.95 0.10
C GLY A 224 6.60 7.55 1.52
N THR A 225 5.41 7.99 2.00
CA THR A 225 4.95 7.68 3.36
C THR A 225 3.50 7.16 3.40
N PHE A 226 3.23 6.26 4.33
CA PHE A 226 1.89 5.83 4.73
C PHE A 226 1.60 6.40 6.13
N HIS A 227 0.49 7.14 6.26
CA HIS A 227 0.10 7.76 7.52
C HIS A 227 -0.72 6.80 8.37
N ILE A 228 -0.43 6.75 9.65
CA ILE A 228 -1.12 5.87 10.59
C ILE A 228 -2.20 6.69 11.30
N ASP A 229 -3.35 6.83 10.66
CA ASP A 229 -4.49 7.56 11.26
C ASP A 229 -5.25 6.72 12.27
N PHE A 230 -5.22 5.39 12.10
CA PHE A 230 -5.86 4.48 13.02
C PHE A 230 -5.15 3.14 13.11
N VAL A 231 -5.04 2.60 14.32
CA VAL A 231 -4.48 1.28 14.63
C VAL A 231 -5.56 0.42 15.26
N SER A 232 -5.69 -0.81 14.79
CA SER A 232 -6.53 -1.85 15.39
C SER A 232 -5.69 -3.10 15.64
N SER A 233 -6.24 -4.08 16.35
CA SER A 233 -5.57 -5.37 16.58
C SER A 233 -5.23 -6.14 15.30
N SER A 234 -5.83 -5.81 14.17
CA SER A 234 -5.71 -6.60 12.92
C SER A 234 -5.45 -5.77 11.67
N PHE A 235 -5.28 -4.46 11.80
CA PHE A 235 -4.89 -3.58 10.69
C PHE A 235 -4.44 -2.19 11.18
N ILE A 236 -3.68 -1.50 10.35
CA ILE A 236 -3.44 -0.06 10.39
C ILE A 236 -4.09 0.59 9.18
N SER A 237 -4.41 1.89 9.24
CA SER A 237 -5.07 2.57 8.12
C SER A 237 -4.66 4.03 7.95
N ASP A 238 -4.62 4.44 6.67
CA ASP A 238 -4.41 5.81 6.20
C ASP A 238 -5.74 6.38 5.70
N HIS A 239 -6.12 7.57 6.18
CA HIS A 239 -7.40 8.19 5.91
C HIS A 239 -7.31 9.45 5.03
N ARG A 240 -6.12 9.77 4.50
CA ARG A 240 -5.91 11.01 3.72
C ARG A 240 -6.87 11.17 2.55
N PHE A 241 -7.23 10.06 1.89
CA PHE A 241 -8.16 10.06 0.76
C PHE A 241 -9.53 9.45 1.13
N GLN A 242 -9.93 9.58 2.39
CA GLN A 242 -11.28 9.18 2.80
C GLN A 242 -12.34 9.97 2.04
N SER A 243 -13.37 9.30 1.58
CA SER A 243 -14.48 9.75 0.73
C SER A 243 -14.20 9.71 -0.77
N GLU A 244 -13.00 9.32 -1.19
CA GLU A 244 -12.69 9.09 -2.59
C GLU A 244 -13.24 7.76 -3.09
N LEU A 245 -13.70 7.75 -4.34
CA LEU A 245 -14.20 6.54 -5.00
C LEU A 245 -13.05 5.80 -5.66
N VAL A 246 -12.93 4.52 -5.37
CA VAL A 246 -11.91 3.64 -5.93
C VAL A 246 -12.58 2.45 -6.57
N ALA A 247 -12.03 1.97 -7.69
CA ALA A 247 -12.52 0.78 -8.37
C ALA A 247 -12.43 -0.46 -7.46
N TYR A 248 -13.43 -1.32 -7.57
CA TYR A 248 -13.39 -2.64 -6.96
C TYR A 248 -12.86 -3.64 -7.99
N GLU A 249 -11.67 -4.16 -7.79
CA GLU A 249 -10.98 -4.99 -8.79
C GLU A 249 -10.68 -6.40 -8.28
N ASN A 250 -10.24 -6.53 -7.02
CA ASN A 250 -9.68 -7.78 -6.54
C ASN A 250 -10.34 -8.24 -5.23
N PHE A 251 -10.98 -9.44 -5.28
CA PHE A 251 -11.67 -10.09 -4.17
C PHE A 251 -10.83 -11.20 -3.56
N GLU A 252 -9.81 -10.83 -2.83
CA GLU A 252 -8.96 -11.77 -2.10
C GLU A 252 -9.17 -11.75 -0.58
N PRO A 253 -8.77 -12.81 0.14
CA PRO A 253 -8.64 -12.75 1.59
C PRO A 253 -7.64 -11.67 2.00
N ARG A 254 -7.97 -10.90 3.02
CA ARG A 254 -7.08 -9.90 3.59
C ARG A 254 -6.20 -10.57 4.65
N SER A 255 -5.25 -11.37 4.19
CA SER A 255 -4.27 -12.01 5.06
C SER A 255 -3.30 -10.98 5.66
N THR A 256 -2.52 -11.40 6.63
CA THR A 256 -1.43 -10.58 7.19
C THR A 256 -0.55 -10.06 6.07
N GLY A 257 -0.30 -8.74 6.06
CA GLY A 257 0.45 -8.05 5.01
C GLY A 257 -0.40 -7.59 3.83
N SER A 258 -1.65 -8.03 3.66
CA SER A 258 -2.48 -7.51 2.56
C SER A 258 -2.68 -6.00 2.66
N VAL A 259 -2.43 -5.31 1.56
CA VAL A 259 -2.72 -3.89 1.36
C VAL A 259 -4.01 -3.79 0.58
N PHE A 260 -4.99 -3.06 1.10
CA PHE A 260 -6.30 -2.98 0.47
C PHE A 260 -6.97 -1.62 0.69
N VAL A 261 -7.90 -1.29 -0.19
CA VAL A 261 -8.70 -0.06 -0.13
C VAL A 261 -10.17 -0.38 0.14
N ARG A 262 -10.84 0.46 0.90
CA ARG A 262 -12.28 0.41 1.02
C ARG A 262 -12.93 1.15 -0.14
N THR A 263 -13.79 0.47 -0.89
CA THR A 263 -14.36 0.99 -2.14
C THR A 263 -15.75 1.60 -2.00
N VAL A 264 -16.43 1.35 -0.88
CA VAL A 264 -17.81 1.81 -0.66
C VAL A 264 -18.10 2.26 0.77
N GLY A 265 -19.13 3.09 0.93
CA GLY A 265 -19.65 3.56 2.22
C GLY A 265 -18.77 4.63 2.85
N TYR A 266 -19.04 4.96 4.13
CA TYR A 266 -18.41 6.06 4.87
C TYR A 266 -16.86 6.00 4.93
N GLY A 267 -16.28 4.84 4.78
CA GLY A 267 -14.82 4.69 4.76
C GLY A 267 -14.23 4.47 3.38
N ALA A 268 -14.98 4.75 2.29
CA ALA A 268 -14.42 4.67 0.93
C ALA A 268 -13.14 5.51 0.81
N GLY A 269 -12.15 5.05 0.06
CA GLY A 269 -10.86 5.71 -0.11
C GLY A 269 -9.86 5.50 1.03
N LYS A 270 -10.25 4.90 2.17
CA LYS A 270 -9.27 4.55 3.20
C LYS A 270 -8.42 3.38 2.75
N LEU A 271 -7.11 3.51 2.93
CA LEU A 271 -6.14 2.45 2.72
C LEU A 271 -5.85 1.69 4.02
N TYR A 272 -5.57 0.42 3.90
CA TYR A 272 -5.32 -0.46 5.04
C TYR A 272 -4.14 -1.39 4.78
N ILE A 273 -3.39 -1.71 5.82
CA ILE A 273 -2.44 -2.81 5.86
C ILE A 273 -2.91 -3.79 6.94
N SER A 274 -3.21 -5.03 6.55
CA SER A 274 -3.59 -6.08 7.51
C SER A 274 -2.41 -6.49 8.37
N THR A 275 -2.57 -6.50 9.68
CA THR A 275 -1.60 -7.03 10.64
C THR A 275 -1.97 -8.42 11.14
N ASP A 276 -3.17 -8.90 10.79
CA ASP A 276 -3.69 -10.23 11.08
C ASP A 276 -4.62 -10.69 9.94
N ASP A 277 -4.92 -12.01 9.89
CA ASP A 277 -5.73 -12.61 8.84
C ASP A 277 -7.21 -12.25 8.94
N ARG A 278 -7.78 -11.86 7.81
CA ARG A 278 -9.20 -11.52 7.66
C ARG A 278 -9.81 -12.14 6.40
N PRO A 279 -11.09 -12.51 6.41
CA PRO A 279 -11.76 -13.02 5.21
C PRO A 279 -11.89 -11.92 4.15
N SER A 280 -12.11 -12.33 2.90
CA SER A 280 -12.47 -11.42 1.79
C SER A 280 -13.72 -10.60 2.14
N SER A 281 -13.84 -9.43 1.54
CA SER A 281 -14.98 -8.53 1.74
C SER A 281 -15.36 -7.83 0.46
N ILE A 282 -16.63 -7.81 0.12
CA ILE A 282 -17.20 -7.09 -1.03
C ILE A 282 -17.05 -5.56 -0.93
N MET A 283 -16.59 -5.05 0.22
CA MET A 283 -16.39 -3.62 0.44
C MET A 283 -14.92 -3.20 0.34
N HIS A 284 -14.02 -4.15 0.09
CA HIS A 284 -12.58 -3.92 0.07
C HIS A 284 -11.95 -4.61 -1.13
N SER A 285 -11.16 -3.88 -1.88
CA SER A 285 -10.33 -4.40 -2.97
C SER A 285 -8.89 -4.54 -2.50
N VAL A 286 -8.30 -5.71 -2.67
CA VAL A 286 -6.88 -5.94 -2.36
C VAL A 286 -6.04 -5.33 -3.48
N ILE A 287 -5.01 -4.58 -3.13
CA ILE A 287 -4.12 -3.86 -4.06
C ILE A 287 -2.77 -4.56 -4.18
N GLY A 288 -2.33 -5.20 -3.11
CA GLY A 288 -1.01 -5.84 -3.06
C GLY A 288 -0.69 -6.37 -1.66
N HIS A 289 0.57 -6.71 -1.45
CA HIS A 289 1.03 -7.34 -0.20
C HIS A 289 2.34 -6.75 0.28
N VAL A 290 2.47 -6.59 1.59
CA VAL A 290 3.73 -6.24 2.23
C VAL A 290 4.67 -7.44 2.14
N VAL A 291 5.78 -7.26 1.43
CA VAL A 291 6.84 -8.28 1.27
C VAL A 291 7.99 -8.09 2.24
N LYS A 292 8.17 -6.85 2.78
CA LYS A 292 9.12 -6.55 3.86
C LYS A 292 8.53 -5.50 4.81
N GLY A 293 8.88 -5.61 6.09
CA GLY A 293 8.56 -4.61 7.11
C GLY A 293 7.16 -4.73 7.71
N ILE A 294 6.50 -5.87 7.60
CA ILE A 294 5.23 -6.13 8.29
C ILE A 294 5.36 -5.96 9.81
N GLU A 295 6.54 -6.23 10.34
CA GLU A 295 6.88 -5.99 11.74
C GLU A 295 6.73 -4.51 12.11
N LEU A 296 7.22 -3.60 11.25
CA LEU A 296 7.06 -2.17 11.46
C LEU A 296 5.57 -1.80 11.50
N ALA A 297 4.77 -2.31 10.55
CA ALA A 297 3.33 -2.07 10.51
C ALA A 297 2.58 -2.55 11.78
N ARG A 298 3.13 -3.56 12.48
CA ARG A 298 2.58 -4.05 13.77
C ARG A 298 3.00 -3.22 14.98
N MET A 299 4.13 -2.50 14.89
CA MET A 299 4.70 -1.75 16.02
C MET A 299 4.28 -0.28 16.03
N VAL A 300 3.83 0.27 14.92
CA VAL A 300 3.51 1.70 14.81
C VAL A 300 2.25 2.09 15.57
N GLU A 301 2.22 3.35 15.96
CA GLU A 301 1.13 3.97 16.70
C GLU A 301 0.38 5.01 15.85
N SER A 302 -0.86 5.31 16.22
CA SER A 302 -1.64 6.35 15.58
C SER A 302 -0.94 7.71 15.66
N GLY A 303 -0.94 8.46 14.56
CA GLY A 303 -0.24 9.74 14.40
C GLY A 303 1.18 9.62 13.83
N GLN A 304 1.74 8.42 13.74
CA GLN A 304 3.04 8.19 13.11
C GLN A 304 2.91 8.08 11.57
N LYS A 305 4.06 8.07 10.89
CA LYS A 305 4.20 7.80 9.46
C LYS A 305 5.23 6.71 9.27
N VAL A 306 5.04 5.83 8.31
CA VAL A 306 6.04 4.84 7.91
C VAL A 306 6.52 5.14 6.49
N MET A 307 7.81 4.93 6.23
CA MET A 307 8.33 4.97 4.88
C MET A 307 7.81 3.75 4.11
N VAL A 308 7.38 3.97 2.87
CA VAL A 308 6.87 2.91 1.99
C VAL A 308 7.59 2.96 0.65
N GLU A 309 7.99 1.79 0.18
CA GLU A 309 8.44 1.52 -1.17
C GLU A 309 7.46 0.55 -1.85
N SER A 310 7.32 0.61 -3.15
CA SER A 310 6.45 -0.27 -3.92
C SER A 310 7.21 -1.01 -5.02
N ILE A 311 6.72 -2.19 -5.37
CA ILE A 311 7.20 -2.99 -6.49
C ILE A 311 5.98 -3.33 -7.36
N PRO A 312 5.94 -2.86 -8.61
CA PRO A 312 6.90 -1.96 -9.26
C PRO A 312 6.86 -0.53 -8.71
N ASP A 313 7.89 0.25 -9.04
CA ASP A 313 7.85 1.71 -8.88
C ASP A 313 6.75 2.31 -9.78
N PRO A 314 6.09 3.40 -9.35
CA PRO A 314 5.06 4.05 -10.14
C PRO A 314 5.64 4.68 -11.41
N ILE A 315 4.98 4.46 -12.55
CA ILE A 315 5.29 5.11 -13.82
C ILE A 315 4.31 6.26 -14.02
N MET A 316 4.73 7.49 -13.69
CA MET A 316 3.96 8.71 -13.86
C MET A 316 4.73 9.65 -14.79
N LEU A 317 4.23 9.77 -16.02
CA LEU A 317 4.87 10.59 -17.07
C LEU A 317 4.27 11.98 -17.18
N LEU A 318 3.07 12.21 -16.61
CA LEU A 318 2.41 13.51 -16.64
C LEU A 318 3.30 14.59 -15.99
N GLY A 319 3.43 15.73 -16.65
CA GLY A 319 4.25 16.83 -16.21
C GLY A 319 5.74 16.73 -16.53
N LYS A 320 6.20 15.58 -17.06
CA LYS A 320 7.55 15.43 -17.60
C LYS A 320 7.60 15.96 -19.04
N THR A 321 8.80 16.29 -19.50
CA THR A 321 9.02 16.55 -20.92
C THR A 321 9.03 15.24 -21.72
N ASN A 322 8.75 15.30 -23.03
CA ASN A 322 8.86 14.12 -23.89
C ASN A 322 10.26 13.51 -23.84
N ALA A 323 11.32 14.33 -23.78
CA ALA A 323 12.69 13.84 -23.72
C ALA A 323 12.95 13.05 -22.43
N ASP A 324 12.61 13.62 -21.25
CA ASP A 324 12.84 12.96 -19.97
C ASP A 324 12.03 11.66 -19.85
N ALA A 325 10.77 11.66 -20.29
CA ALA A 325 9.91 10.50 -20.26
C ALA A 325 10.38 9.39 -21.20
N GLU A 326 10.86 9.72 -22.39
CA GLU A 326 11.38 8.74 -23.34
C GLU A 326 12.65 8.06 -22.83
N ASP A 327 13.55 8.81 -22.19
CA ASP A 327 14.76 8.25 -21.58
C ASP A 327 14.41 7.31 -20.41
N GLU A 328 13.42 7.65 -19.60
CA GLU A 328 12.91 6.78 -18.55
C GLU A 328 12.30 5.48 -19.12
N MET A 329 11.45 5.57 -20.13
CA MET A 329 10.83 4.40 -20.77
C MET A 329 11.86 3.50 -21.47
N LYS A 330 12.86 4.08 -22.10
CA LYS A 330 13.99 3.31 -22.66
C LYS A 330 14.73 2.50 -21.60
N SER A 331 14.91 3.05 -20.41
CA SER A 331 15.57 2.35 -19.31
C SER A 331 14.80 1.13 -18.83
N LEU A 332 13.48 1.11 -19.03
CA LEU A 332 12.54 0.05 -18.64
C LEU A 332 12.21 -0.92 -19.81
N ASP A 333 12.80 -0.72 -20.99
CA ASP A 333 12.48 -1.47 -22.22
C ASP A 333 10.99 -1.39 -22.58
N ILE A 334 10.44 -0.15 -22.55
CA ILE A 334 9.06 0.19 -22.89
C ILE A 334 9.02 1.06 -24.14
N GLU A 335 8.17 0.70 -25.12
CA GLU A 335 7.96 1.48 -26.33
C GLU A 335 7.25 2.81 -25.97
N PHE A 336 7.85 3.95 -26.40
CA PHE A 336 7.33 5.28 -26.14
C PHE A 336 6.81 5.94 -27.42
N ILE A 337 5.52 6.29 -27.45
CA ILE A 337 4.84 6.88 -28.61
C ILE A 337 4.37 8.29 -28.26
N ARG A 338 4.78 9.27 -29.06
CA ARG A 338 4.43 10.69 -28.91
C ARG A 338 3.24 11.06 -29.78
N GLU A 339 2.23 11.70 -29.19
CA GLU A 339 1.07 12.31 -29.88
C GLU A 339 0.94 13.79 -29.50
N GLY A 340 0.12 14.54 -30.26
CA GLY A 340 -0.08 15.96 -30.06
C GLY A 340 1.13 16.79 -30.43
N TYR A 341 1.64 17.62 -29.52
CA TYR A 341 2.89 18.35 -29.69
C TYR A 341 4.05 17.41 -29.36
N THR A 342 4.80 17.00 -30.39
CA THR A 342 5.76 15.89 -30.29
C THR A 342 7.21 16.30 -30.06
N ALA A 343 7.47 17.61 -29.90
CA ALA A 343 8.83 18.15 -29.62
C ALA A 343 9.40 17.61 -28.31
N ASP A 344 10.72 17.66 -28.15
CA ASP A 344 11.40 17.17 -26.95
C ASP A 344 11.02 17.90 -25.68
N ASP A 345 10.71 19.19 -25.79
CA ASP A 345 10.29 20.09 -24.70
C ASP A 345 8.78 20.07 -24.43
N ALA A 346 7.98 19.31 -25.20
CA ALA A 346 6.55 19.16 -24.94
C ALA A 346 6.29 18.55 -23.57
N PHE A 347 5.35 19.13 -22.82
CA PHE A 347 4.91 18.56 -21.54
C PHE A 347 3.81 17.53 -21.75
N ILE A 348 3.95 16.38 -21.10
CA ILE A 348 2.98 15.29 -21.16
C ILE A 348 1.80 15.61 -20.24
N VAL A 349 0.59 15.57 -20.79
CA VAL A 349 -0.66 15.84 -20.06
C VAL A 349 -1.62 14.63 -20.01
N GLN A 350 -1.33 13.58 -20.78
CA GLN A 350 -2.05 12.31 -20.76
C GLN A 350 -1.10 11.17 -21.13
N GLN A 351 -1.32 10.00 -20.54
CA GLN A 351 -0.63 8.75 -20.88
C GLN A 351 -1.65 7.60 -21.05
N VAL A 352 -1.38 6.70 -21.98
CA VAL A 352 -2.22 5.51 -22.25
C VAL A 352 -1.32 4.30 -22.50
N PRO A 353 -1.42 3.23 -21.69
CA PRO A 353 -2.31 3.06 -20.53
C PRO A 353 -2.13 4.12 -19.43
N ALA A 354 -3.21 4.42 -18.71
CA ALA A 354 -3.17 5.38 -17.61
C ALA A 354 -2.46 4.82 -16.36
N THR A 355 -2.38 3.49 -16.24
CA THR A 355 -1.87 2.80 -15.04
C THR A 355 -0.48 2.22 -15.27
N THR A 356 0.34 2.25 -14.22
CA THR A 356 1.69 1.61 -14.19
C THR A 356 1.64 0.15 -14.59
N ILE A 357 0.68 -0.60 -14.03
CA ILE A 357 0.52 -2.04 -14.36
C ILE A 357 0.17 -2.22 -15.83
N GLY A 358 -0.73 -1.40 -16.38
CA GLY A 358 -1.09 -1.44 -17.81
C GLY A 358 0.13 -1.19 -18.71
N ILE A 359 0.93 -0.18 -18.41
CA ILE A 359 2.16 0.14 -19.16
C ILE A 359 3.14 -1.03 -19.12
N LEU A 360 3.37 -1.61 -17.96
CA LEU A 360 4.28 -2.75 -17.79
C LEU A 360 3.80 -4.01 -18.50
N GLN A 361 2.49 -4.24 -18.54
CA GLN A 361 1.87 -5.39 -19.24
C GLN A 361 1.93 -5.23 -20.76
N GLU A 362 1.61 -4.04 -21.28
CA GLU A 362 1.62 -3.76 -22.71
C GLU A 362 3.04 -3.53 -23.27
N LYS A 363 4.01 -3.23 -22.40
CA LYS A 363 5.36 -2.80 -22.78
C LYS A 363 5.36 -1.62 -23.75
N ARG A 364 4.34 -0.78 -23.64
CA ARG A 364 4.14 0.37 -24.51
C ARG A 364 3.37 1.45 -23.77
N VAL A 365 3.69 2.71 -24.06
CA VAL A 365 2.92 3.87 -23.59
C VAL A 365 2.80 4.91 -24.72
N THR A 366 1.59 5.43 -24.92
CA THR A 366 1.32 6.57 -25.82
C THR A 366 1.07 7.78 -24.94
N VAL A 367 1.73 8.89 -25.23
CA VAL A 367 1.61 10.14 -24.47
C VAL A 367 1.08 11.27 -25.34
N GLN A 368 0.23 12.12 -24.75
CA GLN A 368 -0.24 13.36 -25.35
C GLN A 368 0.62 14.50 -24.83
N GLY A 369 1.45 15.06 -25.70
CA GLY A 369 2.25 16.26 -25.42
C GLY A 369 1.51 17.54 -25.78
N VAL A 370 1.78 18.60 -25.02
CA VAL A 370 1.31 19.96 -25.28
C VAL A 370 2.48 20.94 -25.34
N ASP A 371 2.25 22.05 -26.04
CA ASP A 371 3.22 23.15 -26.10
C ASP A 371 3.45 23.71 -24.68
N PRO A 372 4.71 24.00 -24.27
CA PRO A 372 5.04 24.61 -22.99
C PRO A 372 4.23 25.88 -22.64
N GLU A 373 3.79 26.63 -23.64
CA GLU A 373 2.93 27.81 -23.44
C GLU A 373 1.52 27.44 -22.91
N MET A 374 1.06 26.20 -23.09
CA MET A 374 -0.21 25.71 -22.55
C MET A 374 -0.12 25.23 -21.11
N LEU A 375 1.07 25.07 -20.56
CA LEU A 375 1.30 24.70 -19.18
C LEU A 375 1.62 25.94 -18.35
N VAL A 376 0.91 26.09 -17.24
CA VAL A 376 1.03 27.24 -16.32
C VAL A 376 1.39 26.74 -14.93
N THR A 377 2.43 27.31 -14.34
CA THR A 377 2.84 27.00 -12.97
C THR A 377 1.99 27.79 -11.97
N ILE A 378 1.51 27.08 -10.93
CA ILE A 378 0.74 27.68 -9.84
C ILE A 378 1.45 27.49 -8.50
N GLU A 379 1.29 28.45 -7.62
CA GLU A 379 1.66 28.35 -6.20
C GLU A 379 0.38 28.24 -5.38
N LEU A 380 0.28 27.23 -4.51
CA LEU A 380 -0.89 27.00 -3.67
C LEU A 380 -0.59 27.38 -2.20
N TYR A 381 -1.59 27.98 -1.53
CA TYR A 381 -1.48 28.51 -0.17
C TYR A 381 -2.15 27.54 0.81
N ASP A 382 -1.42 26.52 1.29
CA ASP A 382 -1.95 25.41 2.07
C ASP A 382 -2.65 25.84 3.38
N ASP A 383 -2.18 26.95 4.01
CA ASP A 383 -2.68 27.39 5.31
C ASP A 383 -3.88 28.35 5.25
N LEU A 384 -4.14 28.98 4.08
CA LEU A 384 -5.15 30.05 3.99
C LEU A 384 -6.58 29.55 3.87
N ALA A 385 -6.80 28.46 3.14
CA ALA A 385 -8.11 27.88 2.90
C ALA A 385 -8.01 26.36 2.63
N PRO A 386 -7.61 25.55 3.62
CA PRO A 386 -7.25 24.15 3.41
C PRO A 386 -8.39 23.29 2.85
N LYS A 387 -9.65 23.54 3.25
CA LYS A 387 -10.80 22.78 2.72
C LYS A 387 -11.13 23.18 1.28
N THR A 388 -11.06 24.46 0.96
CA THR A 388 -11.25 24.96 -0.40
C THR A 388 -10.12 24.48 -1.31
N LEU A 389 -8.90 24.42 -0.79
CA LEU A 389 -7.76 23.90 -1.51
C LEU A 389 -7.89 22.41 -1.81
N ALA A 390 -8.38 21.61 -0.86
CA ALA A 390 -8.70 20.21 -1.10
C ALA A 390 -9.76 20.03 -2.21
N PHE A 391 -10.82 20.85 -2.18
CA PHE A 391 -11.79 20.92 -3.28
C PHE A 391 -11.10 21.25 -4.61
N PHE A 392 -10.26 22.28 -4.65
CA PHE A 392 -9.59 22.71 -5.88
C PHE A 392 -8.71 21.60 -6.46
N ARG A 393 -7.82 20.98 -5.65
CA ARG A 393 -6.96 19.88 -6.09
C ARG A 393 -7.78 18.75 -6.70
N HIS A 394 -8.89 18.40 -6.07
CA HIS A 394 -9.81 17.39 -6.60
C HIS A 394 -10.48 17.84 -7.91
N ALA A 395 -10.99 19.08 -7.94
CA ALA A 395 -11.70 19.64 -9.08
C ALA A 395 -10.87 19.72 -10.37
N VAL A 396 -9.55 19.89 -10.24
CA VAL A 396 -8.62 20.05 -11.35
C VAL A 396 -7.76 18.80 -11.60
N GLY A 397 -7.89 17.74 -10.77
CA GLY A 397 -7.14 16.50 -10.90
C GLY A 397 -5.77 16.47 -10.22
N LEU A 398 -5.31 17.54 -9.58
CA LEU A 398 -4.03 17.59 -8.84
C LEU A 398 -4.00 16.69 -7.59
N GLN A 399 -5.15 16.15 -7.18
CA GLN A 399 -5.24 15.18 -6.10
C GLN A 399 -4.49 13.88 -6.46
N TYR A 400 -4.60 13.45 -7.71
CA TYR A 400 -4.09 12.17 -8.19
C TYR A 400 -2.90 12.30 -9.13
N HIS A 401 -2.79 13.42 -9.83
CA HIS A 401 -1.81 13.64 -10.88
C HIS A 401 -0.99 14.92 -10.65
N PRO A 402 0.24 14.99 -11.12
CA PRO A 402 1.04 16.20 -11.01
C PRO A 402 0.52 17.34 -11.91
N VAL A 403 -0.23 17.02 -12.97
CA VAL A 403 -0.80 17.99 -13.90
C VAL A 403 -2.30 18.08 -13.69
N GLY A 404 -2.80 19.27 -13.40
CA GLY A 404 -4.22 19.58 -13.32
C GLY A 404 -4.74 20.17 -14.62
N VAL A 405 -6.07 20.15 -14.77
CA VAL A 405 -6.77 20.62 -15.96
C VAL A 405 -7.76 21.73 -15.58
N LEU A 406 -7.65 22.89 -16.24
CA LEU A 406 -8.54 24.03 -16.05
C LEU A 406 -9.19 24.42 -17.39
N PRO A 407 -10.36 23.88 -17.74
CA PRO A 407 -11.11 24.32 -18.93
C PRO A 407 -11.67 25.73 -18.71
N ILE A 408 -11.41 26.64 -19.64
CA ILE A 408 -11.95 27.99 -19.59
C ILE A 408 -13.42 27.94 -19.98
N MET A 409 -14.27 28.34 -19.04
CA MET A 409 -15.70 28.45 -19.28
C MET A 409 -16.08 29.79 -19.92
N MET A 410 -15.43 30.87 -19.48
CA MET A 410 -15.72 32.21 -19.91
C MET A 410 -14.56 33.16 -19.58
N THR A 411 -14.25 34.06 -20.51
CA THR A 411 -13.36 35.18 -20.29
C THR A 411 -14.19 36.49 -20.35
N TYR A 412 -14.00 37.38 -19.41
CA TYR A 412 -14.64 38.69 -19.39
C TYR A 412 -13.67 39.74 -18.90
N GLU A 413 -13.39 40.71 -19.74
CA GLU A 413 -12.36 41.76 -19.50
C GLU A 413 -11.01 41.11 -19.08
N ASN A 414 -10.62 41.28 -17.82
CA ASN A 414 -9.39 40.75 -17.26
C ASN A 414 -9.62 39.51 -16.33
N THR A 415 -10.78 38.89 -16.44
CA THR A 415 -11.21 37.76 -15.58
C THR A 415 -11.35 36.51 -16.40
N TYR A 416 -10.75 35.41 -15.92
CA TYR A 416 -10.87 34.05 -16.44
C TYR A 416 -11.68 33.21 -15.46
N ILE A 417 -12.76 32.60 -15.90
CA ILE A 417 -13.58 31.69 -15.12
C ILE A 417 -13.42 30.30 -15.68
N PHE A 418 -13.12 29.36 -14.80
CA PHE A 418 -12.85 27.98 -15.14
C PHE A 418 -14.00 27.08 -14.70
N LYS A 419 -14.16 25.95 -15.38
CA LYS A 419 -15.13 24.93 -15.07
C LYS A 419 -14.48 23.84 -14.23
N ALA A 420 -15.04 23.53 -13.06
CA ALA A 420 -14.68 22.33 -12.32
C ALA A 420 -15.18 21.07 -13.04
N GLU A 421 -14.42 19.98 -13.00
CA GLU A 421 -14.87 18.71 -13.51
C GLU A 421 -16.02 18.12 -12.68
N LYS A 422 -16.81 17.19 -13.30
CA LYS A 422 -17.97 16.57 -12.65
C LYS A 422 -17.70 15.89 -11.30
N PRO A 423 -16.57 15.21 -11.06
CA PRO A 423 -16.27 14.61 -9.75
C PRO A 423 -16.28 15.63 -8.59
N ALA A 424 -15.95 16.89 -8.85
CA ALA A 424 -15.96 17.96 -7.85
C ALA A 424 -17.36 18.38 -7.38
N GLU A 425 -18.41 18.02 -8.08
CA GLU A 425 -19.80 18.36 -7.69
C GLU A 425 -20.23 17.72 -6.36
N SER A 426 -19.57 16.67 -5.91
CA SER A 426 -19.80 16.04 -4.60
C SER A 426 -19.27 16.87 -3.43
N TYR A 427 -18.32 17.79 -3.65
CA TYR A 427 -17.71 18.67 -2.64
C TYR A 427 -18.45 20.00 -2.52
N LYS A 428 -19.74 19.98 -2.24
CA LYS A 428 -20.58 21.19 -2.29
C LYS A 428 -20.45 22.15 -1.09
N GLU A 429 -19.78 21.74 -0.02
CA GLU A 429 -19.69 22.52 1.20
C GLU A 429 -18.36 23.29 1.27
N ILE A 430 -18.20 24.31 0.43
CA ILE A 430 -17.07 25.22 0.48
C ILE A 430 -17.44 26.39 1.40
N PHE A 431 -16.95 26.34 2.63
CA PHE A 431 -17.20 27.38 3.62
C PHE A 431 -16.33 28.64 3.36
N PRO A 432 -16.73 29.84 3.85
CA PRO A 432 -15.82 30.95 3.93
C PRO A 432 -14.65 30.63 4.87
N GLU A 433 -13.42 30.57 4.32
CA GLU A 433 -12.20 30.26 5.09
C GLU A 433 -11.30 31.50 5.23
N ASN A 434 -11.26 32.35 4.20
CA ASN A 434 -10.62 33.65 4.25
C ASN A 434 -11.50 34.70 3.58
N THR A 435 -11.24 35.98 3.87
CA THR A 435 -11.95 37.10 3.26
C THR A 435 -10.91 38.10 2.76
N PRO A 436 -10.58 38.07 1.45
CA PRO A 436 -9.65 39.05 0.87
C PRO A 436 -10.25 40.46 0.93
N LYS A 437 -9.41 41.48 0.96
CA LYS A 437 -9.81 42.90 0.88
C LYS A 437 -9.56 43.51 -0.48
N MET A 438 -8.73 42.86 -1.27
CA MET A 438 -8.47 43.17 -2.67
C MET A 438 -8.04 41.86 -3.34
N THR A 439 -8.16 41.79 -4.65
CA THR A 439 -7.59 40.74 -5.50
C THR A 439 -6.27 41.25 -6.07
N ILE A 440 -5.22 40.46 -5.90
CA ILE A 440 -3.94 40.68 -6.56
C ILE A 440 -3.92 39.94 -7.90
N ALA A 441 -3.32 40.53 -8.93
CA ALA A 441 -3.20 39.91 -10.24
C ALA A 441 -2.58 38.52 -10.16
N GLY A 442 -3.26 37.53 -10.76
CA GLY A 442 -2.87 36.13 -10.76
C GLY A 442 -3.41 35.33 -9.60
N GLU A 443 -4.02 35.91 -8.57
CA GLU A 443 -4.63 35.14 -7.49
C GLU A 443 -5.75 34.23 -8.00
N ILE A 444 -5.72 32.97 -7.53
CA ILE A 444 -6.73 31.96 -7.81
C ILE A 444 -7.76 32.03 -6.69
N GLY A 445 -8.99 32.33 -7.06
CA GLY A 445 -10.12 32.34 -6.13
C GLY A 445 -11.14 31.24 -6.45
N VAL A 446 -11.74 30.71 -5.37
CA VAL A 446 -12.85 29.76 -5.49
C VAL A 446 -14.06 30.34 -4.75
N THR A 447 -15.21 30.39 -5.40
CA THR A 447 -16.42 30.87 -4.77
C THR A 447 -16.89 29.91 -3.69
N ASN A 448 -17.22 30.47 -2.53
CA ASN A 448 -17.74 29.71 -1.38
C ASN A 448 -19.27 29.64 -1.37
N GLN A 449 -19.86 28.98 -0.37
CA GLN A 449 -21.31 28.81 -0.25
C GLN A 449 -22.14 30.08 -0.08
N ALA A 450 -21.51 31.23 0.22
CA ALA A 450 -22.21 32.53 0.26
C ALA A 450 -22.45 33.10 -1.15
N ALA A 451 -21.77 32.59 -2.16
CA ALA A 451 -22.00 32.94 -3.56
C ALA A 451 -23.27 32.27 -4.12
N LYS A 452 -23.85 32.84 -5.15
CA LYS A 452 -24.97 32.23 -5.87
C LYS A 452 -24.58 30.89 -6.52
N ARG A 453 -23.31 30.73 -6.91
CA ARG A 453 -22.72 29.51 -7.44
C ARG A 453 -21.43 29.24 -6.68
N ALA A 454 -21.43 28.27 -5.79
CA ALA A 454 -20.25 27.81 -5.10
C ALA A 454 -19.38 26.92 -6.00
N GLY A 455 -18.06 26.94 -5.78
CA GLY A 455 -17.11 26.09 -6.51
C GLY A 455 -16.68 26.64 -7.87
N MET A 456 -17.02 27.89 -8.24
CA MET A 456 -16.46 28.53 -9.41
C MET A 456 -15.02 28.92 -9.13
N ILE A 457 -14.13 28.57 -10.05
CA ILE A 457 -12.71 28.91 -10.00
C ILE A 457 -12.50 30.13 -10.89
N GLY A 458 -11.79 31.14 -10.40
CA GLY A 458 -11.53 32.35 -11.18
C GLY A 458 -10.16 32.94 -10.92
N VAL A 459 -9.65 33.67 -11.92
CA VAL A 459 -8.37 34.43 -11.88
C VAL A 459 -8.55 35.76 -12.55
N LYS A 460 -8.02 36.82 -11.96
CA LYS A 460 -7.88 38.14 -12.62
C LYS A 460 -6.45 38.42 -13.02
N THR A 461 -6.29 39.03 -14.18
CA THR A 461 -4.95 39.40 -14.70
C THR A 461 -4.49 40.79 -14.24
N ILE A 462 -5.31 41.50 -13.49
CA ILE A 462 -5.03 42.80 -12.89
C ILE A 462 -5.51 42.83 -11.44
N ASP A 463 -4.97 43.76 -10.66
CA ASP A 463 -5.46 44.03 -9.32
C ASP A 463 -6.89 44.59 -9.35
N ASP A 464 -7.71 44.20 -8.37
CA ASP A 464 -9.09 44.64 -8.25
C ASP A 464 -9.47 44.85 -6.76
N ASP A 465 -9.94 46.07 -6.43
CA ASP A 465 -10.36 46.46 -5.08
C ASP A 465 -11.88 46.37 -4.84
N LEU A 466 -12.63 45.92 -5.84
CA LEU A 466 -14.10 45.81 -5.79
C LEU A 466 -14.61 44.38 -5.76
N PHE A 467 -13.95 43.48 -6.52
CA PHE A 467 -14.43 42.09 -6.70
C PHE A 467 -13.28 41.10 -6.58
N GLY A 468 -13.64 39.88 -6.06
CA GLY A 468 -12.75 38.72 -6.00
C GLY A 468 -12.37 38.17 -7.38
N PRO A 469 -11.41 37.23 -7.44
CA PRO A 469 -10.90 36.63 -8.69
C PRO A 469 -11.95 36.04 -9.62
N ALA A 470 -13.06 35.55 -9.07
CA ALA A 470 -14.20 35.01 -9.83
C ALA A 470 -15.27 36.04 -10.18
N GLY A 471 -15.01 37.33 -9.97
CA GLY A 471 -15.96 38.42 -10.21
C GLY A 471 -17.08 38.55 -9.15
N GLU A 472 -17.01 37.78 -8.06
CA GLU A 472 -17.90 37.83 -6.94
C GLU A 472 -17.42 38.78 -5.82
N ARG A 473 -18.27 39.09 -4.84
CA ARG A 473 -17.87 39.86 -3.67
C ARG A 473 -16.77 39.15 -2.89
N PHE A 474 -15.90 39.86 -2.21
CA PHE A 474 -14.82 39.30 -1.40
C PHE A 474 -15.33 38.29 -0.33
N SER A 475 -16.49 38.59 0.31
CA SER A 475 -17.12 37.65 1.28
C SER A 475 -17.52 36.28 0.67
N ASN A 476 -17.63 36.22 -0.65
CA ASN A 476 -18.13 35.05 -1.38
C ASN A 476 -16.98 34.26 -2.02
N THR A 477 -15.73 34.63 -1.79
CA THR A 477 -14.56 34.03 -2.45
C THR A 477 -13.50 33.70 -1.43
N ASN A 478 -12.90 32.52 -1.57
CA ASN A 478 -11.69 32.10 -0.86
C ASN A 478 -10.50 32.16 -1.83
N ILE A 479 -9.40 32.77 -1.41
CA ILE A 479 -8.14 32.75 -2.15
C ILE A 479 -7.38 31.49 -1.78
N ILE A 480 -6.85 30.76 -2.76
CA ILE A 480 -6.20 29.45 -2.57
C ILE A 480 -4.77 29.39 -3.11
N GLY A 481 -4.35 30.37 -3.89
CA GLY A 481 -3.03 30.37 -4.53
C GLY A 481 -2.93 31.44 -5.59
N LYS A 482 -1.92 31.33 -6.43
CA LYS A 482 -1.74 32.24 -7.57
C LYS A 482 -1.06 31.55 -8.76
N ILE A 483 -1.32 32.06 -9.95
CA ILE A 483 -0.61 31.75 -11.19
C ILE A 483 0.70 32.53 -11.22
N LEU A 484 1.82 31.86 -11.50
CA LEU A 484 3.14 32.50 -11.57
C LEU A 484 3.40 33.14 -12.92
N GLU A 485 2.94 32.55 -14.03
CA GLU A 485 3.12 33.07 -15.40
C GLU A 485 1.78 33.63 -15.94
N ILE A 486 1.31 34.72 -15.30
CA ILE A 486 0.00 35.32 -15.61
C ILE A 486 -0.13 35.80 -17.06
N GLU A 487 0.99 36.18 -17.68
CA GLU A 487 1.02 36.66 -19.06
C GLU A 487 0.62 35.61 -20.07
N LYS A 488 0.85 34.31 -19.76
CA LYS A 488 0.41 33.21 -20.61
C LYS A 488 -1.12 33.18 -20.78
N LEU A 489 -1.88 33.63 -19.77
CA LEU A 489 -3.35 33.63 -19.83
C LEU A 489 -3.88 34.44 -21.04
N LYS A 490 -3.15 35.46 -21.51
CA LYS A 490 -3.57 36.31 -22.63
C LYS A 490 -3.69 35.55 -23.96
N HIS A 491 -3.08 34.40 -24.08
CA HIS A 491 -3.13 33.54 -25.28
C HIS A 491 -4.37 32.66 -25.33
N PHE A 492 -5.12 32.53 -24.23
CA PHE A 492 -6.25 31.65 -24.11
C PHE A 492 -7.59 32.39 -24.23
N LYS A 493 -8.61 31.66 -24.73
CA LYS A 493 -9.96 32.17 -24.94
C LYS A 493 -11.00 31.14 -24.42
N ASP A 494 -12.26 31.51 -24.47
CA ASP A 494 -13.37 30.65 -24.10
C ASP A 494 -13.32 29.28 -24.80
N GLY A 495 -13.42 28.22 -24.03
CA GLY A 495 -13.35 26.82 -24.49
C GLY A 495 -11.96 26.23 -24.57
N ASP A 496 -10.90 27.00 -24.40
CA ASP A 496 -9.54 26.46 -24.34
C ASP A 496 -9.32 25.74 -22.99
N ILE A 497 -8.32 24.86 -22.95
CA ILE A 497 -7.89 24.15 -21.77
C ILE A 497 -6.52 24.66 -21.37
N ILE A 498 -6.36 25.05 -20.11
CA ILE A 498 -5.06 25.34 -19.50
C ILE A 498 -4.66 24.14 -18.66
N TYR A 499 -3.42 23.69 -18.80
CA TYR A 499 -2.81 22.71 -17.92
C TYR A 499 -2.05 23.42 -16.83
N ILE A 500 -2.14 22.91 -15.61
CA ILE A 500 -1.48 23.52 -14.44
C ILE A 500 -0.55 22.53 -13.75
N LEU A 501 0.60 23.05 -13.30
CA LEU A 501 1.58 22.33 -12.51
C LEU A 501 1.77 23.07 -11.18
N GLU A 502 1.68 22.37 -10.06
CA GLU A 502 1.98 22.94 -8.74
C GLU A 502 3.51 23.13 -8.60
N SER A 503 3.94 24.36 -8.25
CA SER A 503 5.35 24.62 -8.00
C SER A 503 5.86 23.80 -6.84
N SER A 504 7.03 23.14 -7.00
CA SER A 504 7.71 22.49 -5.88
C SER A 504 8.09 23.57 -4.86
N LYS A 505 7.62 23.42 -3.61
CA LYS A 505 8.18 24.20 -2.50
C LYS A 505 9.60 23.67 -2.29
N GLU A 506 10.62 24.50 -2.52
CA GLU A 506 11.97 24.17 -2.06
C GLU A 506 11.92 24.05 -0.53
N GLU A 507 12.22 22.81 0.01
CA GLU A 507 12.36 22.53 1.44
C GLU A 507 13.67 23.14 2.01
#